data_b91f90f96515ccfc94339a67b7540316
#
_entry.id   b91f90f96515ccfc94339a67b7540316
#
_cell.length_a   1.000
_cell.length_b   1.000
_cell.length_c   1.000
_cell.angle_alpha   90.00
_cell.angle_beta   90.00
_cell.angle_gamma   90.00
#
_symmetry.space_group_name_H-M   'P 1'
#
loop_
_entity.id
_entity.type
_entity.pdbx_description
1 polymer ?
#
loop_
_entity_poly.entity_id
_entity_poly.type
_entity_poly.pdbx_seq_one_letter_code
_entity_poly.pdbx_strand_id
1 'polypeptide(L)'
;MRDIGKPGGILDAKDNLAAGPVALIVDPVLSVNNPNNPTHTAGTTFMGQFMDHDMTFDLSSRLGVPTEPADSANSRTPALDLDAVYGGGPEADPELYEGVDRRSRRPAIKFWVESGGLFEDVPRDRNGTAIIADPRNDENMVISGLQAAFLRFHNRAVDLVRDGARDEKSDEHEVFRRARQLTTWHYQWMIVHEFLPLFIGQDMRDHILRHGRKFYRPEVAQIPVEFQGAAYRFGHSMVRPSYRANLAGDRDAANQPGPFFGMIFDPTGEGQSDPIDLRGGARASRRFIGWQTFFNFGAIPRPRGQAGTLGEDVRPNKLIDTRISTPLFNLPLGAIASGDPPTALPQRNLLRAVTWQLPSGQSIARTMGVPALSKADLSELSGYGLGLDESTPLWLYILKEGHVMEGGRHLGPVGGRIVGEVIIGLLELDSDSYFWAHPRWRPTLPTTSGRVTGDFRMIDFLTFARVDPTSRGQ
;
A
#
# COMPACT_ATOMS: atom_id res chain seq x y z
N MET A 1 25.09 0.91 9.23
CA MET A 1 23.72 0.56 8.81
C MET A 1 23.00 -0.34 9.83
N ARG A 2 23.61 -1.47 10.21
CA ARG A 2 22.98 -2.39 11.18
C ARG A 2 22.73 -1.75 12.54
N ASP A 3 23.65 -0.95 13.07
CA ASP A 3 23.50 -0.29 14.39
C ASP A 3 22.44 0.81 14.39
N ILE A 4 22.30 1.54 13.28
CA ILE A 4 21.27 2.59 13.14
C ILE A 4 19.87 1.97 13.14
N GLY A 5 19.67 0.87 12.39
CA GLY A 5 18.39 0.22 12.20
C GLY A 5 18.10 -0.94 13.18
N LYS A 6 18.86 -1.11 14.26
CA LYS A 6 18.62 -2.19 15.22
C LYS A 6 17.42 -1.93 16.14
N PRO A 7 16.80 -2.97 16.70
CA PRO A 7 15.80 -2.82 17.77
C PRO A 7 16.34 -1.94 18.92
N GLY A 8 15.52 -1.03 19.44
CA GLY A 8 15.91 -0.07 20.48
C GLY A 8 16.87 1.03 20.01
N GLY A 9 17.25 1.05 18.73
CA GLY A 9 18.13 2.06 18.13
C GLY A 9 17.45 3.42 17.96
N ILE A 10 18.14 4.33 17.24
CA ILE A 10 17.64 5.72 17.05
C ILE A 10 16.39 5.81 16.17
N LEU A 11 16.14 4.80 15.33
CA LEU A 11 14.97 4.75 14.45
C LEU A 11 13.76 4.08 15.11
N ASP A 12 13.93 3.40 16.26
CA ASP A 12 12.85 2.75 16.96
C ASP A 12 12.00 3.79 17.70
N ALA A 13 10.71 3.83 17.39
CA ALA A 13 9.74 4.70 18.07
C ALA A 13 9.57 4.33 19.54
N LYS A 14 10.00 3.12 19.94
CA LYS A 14 9.90 2.58 21.30
C LYS A 14 8.45 2.56 21.79
N ASP A 15 7.55 2.13 20.91
CA ASP A 15 6.14 1.94 21.27
C ASP A 15 6.04 0.98 22.46
N ASN A 16 5.19 1.30 23.43
CA ASN A 16 4.94 0.44 24.59
C ASN A 16 4.04 -0.74 24.22
N LEU A 17 4.61 -1.76 23.59
CA LEU A 17 3.85 -2.94 23.13
C LEU A 17 3.16 -3.70 24.27
N ALA A 18 3.70 -3.62 25.49
CA ALA A 18 3.09 -4.27 26.67
C ALA A 18 1.73 -3.66 27.07
N ALA A 19 1.43 -2.43 26.62
CA ALA A 19 0.12 -1.81 26.81
C ALA A 19 -0.99 -2.48 25.99
N GLY A 20 -0.63 -3.28 25.00
CA GLY A 20 -1.56 -3.99 24.12
C GLY A 20 -2.12 -3.15 22.96
N PRO A 21 -2.72 -3.82 21.96
CA PRO A 21 -3.14 -3.17 20.71
C PRO A 21 -4.23 -2.11 20.90
N VAL A 22 -5.14 -2.29 21.86
CA VAL A 22 -6.20 -1.31 22.15
C VAL A 22 -5.62 -0.01 22.67
N ALA A 23 -4.77 -0.07 23.70
CA ALA A 23 -4.18 1.12 24.30
C ALA A 23 -3.33 1.90 23.30
N LEU A 24 -2.55 1.24 22.46
CA LEU A 24 -1.75 1.86 21.39
C LEU A 24 -2.59 2.61 20.33
N ILE A 25 -3.89 2.33 20.25
CA ILE A 25 -4.81 3.04 19.36
C ILE A 25 -5.51 4.19 20.06
N VAL A 26 -5.98 3.98 21.31
CA VAL A 26 -6.91 4.90 21.97
C VAL A 26 -6.23 5.89 22.91
N ASP A 27 -5.06 5.55 23.45
CA ASP A 27 -4.32 6.41 24.37
C ASP A 27 -3.34 7.33 23.63
N PRO A 28 -3.61 8.67 23.57
CA PRO A 28 -2.74 9.60 22.88
C PRO A 28 -1.35 9.72 23.52
N VAL A 29 -1.21 9.42 24.82
CA VAL A 29 0.09 9.48 25.52
C VAL A 29 1.05 8.44 24.95
N LEU A 30 0.57 7.29 24.52
CA LEU A 30 1.39 6.24 23.90
C LEU A 30 1.83 6.59 22.47
N SER A 31 1.29 7.64 21.88
CA SER A 31 1.65 8.12 20.52
C SER A 31 2.63 9.30 20.53
N VAL A 32 3.11 9.76 21.67
CA VAL A 32 4.00 10.95 21.78
C VAL A 32 5.32 10.73 21.02
N ASN A 33 5.91 9.54 21.12
CA ASN A 33 7.16 9.21 20.43
C ASN A 33 6.96 8.78 18.99
N ASN A 34 5.73 8.53 18.58
CA ASN A 34 5.34 8.05 17.26
C ASN A 34 4.06 8.78 16.83
N PRO A 35 4.17 10.08 16.47
CA PRO A 35 3.01 10.93 16.26
C PRO A 35 2.21 10.56 15.02
N ASN A 36 0.90 10.85 15.07
CA ASN A 36 -0.01 10.61 13.99
C ASN A 36 0.11 11.66 12.89
N ASN A 37 0.00 11.25 11.64
CA ASN A 37 -0.12 12.16 10.50
C ASN A 37 -1.52 12.80 10.50
N PRO A 38 -1.64 14.12 10.47
CA PRO A 38 -2.95 14.80 10.53
C PRO A 38 -3.72 14.76 9.21
N THR A 39 -3.08 14.37 8.11
CA THR A 39 -3.65 14.45 6.74
C THR A 39 -3.89 13.10 6.10
N HIS A 40 -3.29 12.04 6.62
CA HIS A 40 -3.38 10.70 6.05
C HIS A 40 -4.18 9.76 6.93
N THR A 41 -5.05 8.97 6.32
CA THR A 41 -5.70 7.84 6.99
C THR A 41 -4.82 6.58 6.95
N ALA A 42 -5.09 5.63 7.85
CA ALA A 42 -4.36 4.37 7.91
C ALA A 42 -4.37 3.59 6.57
N GLY A 43 -5.45 3.70 5.80
CA GLY A 43 -5.57 3.07 4.49
C GLY A 43 -4.57 3.58 3.45
N THR A 44 -4.11 4.84 3.58
CA THR A 44 -3.12 5.44 2.67
C THR A 44 -1.80 4.65 2.67
N THR A 45 -1.35 4.19 3.84
CA THR A 45 -0.13 3.37 3.96
C THR A 45 -0.23 2.07 3.16
N PHE A 46 -1.34 1.36 3.31
CA PHE A 46 -1.53 0.05 2.66
C PHE A 46 -1.82 0.18 1.17
N MET A 47 -2.49 1.27 0.75
CA MET A 47 -2.60 1.54 -0.68
C MET A 47 -1.23 1.81 -1.30
N GLY A 48 -0.34 2.53 -0.60
CA GLY A 48 1.05 2.68 -1.02
C GLY A 48 1.80 1.35 -1.12
N GLN A 49 1.60 0.44 -0.17
CA GLN A 49 2.17 -0.92 -0.22
C GLN A 49 1.62 -1.73 -1.40
N PHE A 50 0.31 -1.64 -1.66
CA PHE A 50 -0.32 -2.31 -2.80
C PHE A 50 0.23 -1.83 -4.14
N MET A 51 0.45 -0.51 -4.28
CA MET A 51 1.10 0.08 -5.46
C MET A 51 2.56 -0.40 -5.61
N ASP A 52 3.31 -0.57 -4.50
CA ASP A 52 4.67 -1.13 -4.55
C ASP A 52 4.67 -2.55 -5.11
N HIS A 53 3.73 -3.38 -4.66
CA HIS A 53 3.58 -4.74 -5.13
C HIS A 53 3.22 -4.84 -6.63
N ASP A 54 2.52 -3.84 -7.15
CA ASP A 54 2.20 -3.74 -8.58
C ASP A 54 3.41 -3.33 -9.44
N MET A 55 4.29 -2.45 -8.92
CA MET A 55 5.39 -1.89 -9.70
C MET A 55 6.71 -2.64 -9.55
N THR A 56 6.97 -3.26 -8.39
CA THR A 56 8.31 -3.73 -8.04
C THR A 56 8.31 -5.13 -7.44
N PHE A 57 9.22 -5.99 -7.86
CA PHE A 57 9.53 -7.25 -7.19
C PHE A 57 10.95 -7.69 -7.50
N ASP A 58 11.89 -7.44 -6.57
CA ASP A 58 13.28 -7.88 -6.69
C ASP A 58 13.48 -9.22 -5.97
N LEU A 59 13.75 -10.25 -6.74
CA LEU A 59 14.10 -11.60 -6.28
C LEU A 59 15.58 -11.94 -6.50
N SER A 60 16.33 -11.09 -7.19
CA SER A 60 17.68 -11.39 -7.68
C SER A 60 18.78 -10.82 -6.79
N SER A 61 18.58 -9.63 -6.17
CA SER A 61 19.63 -9.00 -5.37
C SER A 61 19.67 -9.54 -3.94
N ARG A 62 20.90 -9.89 -3.50
CA ARG A 62 21.14 -10.31 -2.11
C ARG A 62 21.34 -9.10 -1.21
N LEU A 63 20.55 -8.97 -0.17
CA LEU A 63 20.56 -7.83 0.73
C LEU A 63 21.95 -7.62 1.38
N GLY A 64 22.48 -6.40 1.25
CA GLY A 64 23.78 -6.01 1.80
C GLY A 64 24.99 -6.51 1.00
N VAL A 65 24.78 -7.15 -0.15
CA VAL A 65 25.84 -7.55 -1.09
C VAL A 65 25.79 -6.58 -2.27
N PRO A 66 26.89 -5.89 -2.59
CA PRO A 66 26.93 -4.98 -3.74
C PRO A 66 26.52 -5.70 -5.03
N THR A 67 25.52 -5.16 -5.69
CA THR A 67 24.92 -5.68 -6.92
C THR A 67 24.73 -4.52 -7.87
N GLU A 68 25.17 -4.67 -9.13
CA GLU A 68 24.90 -3.65 -10.14
C GLU A 68 23.39 -3.53 -10.37
N PRO A 69 22.83 -2.32 -10.50
CA PRO A 69 21.40 -2.13 -10.75
C PRO A 69 20.90 -2.92 -11.96
N ALA A 70 21.70 -3.04 -13.01
CA ALA A 70 21.36 -3.80 -14.22
C ALA A 70 21.21 -5.31 -13.99
N ASP A 71 21.82 -5.83 -12.91
CA ASP A 71 21.75 -7.25 -12.53
C ASP A 71 20.57 -7.55 -11.58
N SER A 72 19.81 -6.50 -11.20
CA SER A 72 18.64 -6.62 -10.33
C SER A 72 17.36 -6.59 -11.19
N ALA A 73 16.93 -7.77 -11.64
CA ALA A 73 15.71 -7.88 -12.43
C ALA A 73 14.46 -7.54 -11.60
N ASN A 74 13.62 -6.66 -12.12
CA ASN A 74 12.28 -6.46 -11.63
C ASN A 74 11.35 -7.54 -12.20
N SER A 75 10.74 -8.34 -11.33
CA SER A 75 9.84 -9.43 -11.73
C SER A 75 8.40 -8.96 -11.93
N ARG A 76 8.14 -7.66 -11.76
CA ARG A 76 6.88 -7.02 -12.10
C ARG A 76 7.03 -6.16 -13.35
N THR A 77 5.92 -5.94 -14.04
CA THR A 77 5.86 -4.92 -15.08
C THR A 77 6.15 -3.57 -14.44
N PRO A 78 7.10 -2.77 -14.97
CA PRO A 78 7.33 -1.43 -14.45
C PRO A 78 6.21 -0.49 -14.91
N ALA A 79 4.98 -0.75 -14.46
CA ALA A 79 3.75 -0.07 -14.81
C ALA A 79 2.80 -0.07 -13.60
N LEU A 80 1.68 0.61 -13.74
CA LEU A 80 0.56 0.59 -12.79
C LEU A 80 -0.63 -0.08 -13.48
N ASP A 81 -0.44 -1.34 -13.90
CA ASP A 81 -1.33 -2.10 -14.78
C ASP A 81 -2.05 -3.25 -14.07
N LEU A 82 -1.84 -3.38 -12.74
CA LEU A 82 -2.41 -4.41 -11.89
C LEU A 82 -1.97 -5.84 -12.28
N ASP A 83 -0.74 -6.01 -12.79
CA ASP A 83 -0.20 -7.36 -13.05
C ASP A 83 -0.15 -8.20 -11.77
N ALA A 84 0.07 -7.57 -10.60
CA ALA A 84 0.01 -8.21 -9.28
C ALA A 84 -1.39 -8.75 -8.93
N VAL A 85 -2.43 -8.32 -9.63
CA VAL A 85 -3.81 -8.79 -9.47
C VAL A 85 -4.21 -9.77 -10.56
N TYR A 86 -3.93 -9.41 -11.82
CA TYR A 86 -4.40 -10.13 -12.99
C TYR A 86 -3.54 -11.33 -13.37
N GLY A 87 -2.28 -11.36 -12.92
CA GLY A 87 -1.31 -12.32 -13.44
C GLY A 87 -1.21 -12.24 -14.97
N GLY A 88 -1.05 -13.37 -15.63
CA GLY A 88 -1.08 -13.48 -17.08
C GLY A 88 -2.49 -13.50 -17.70
N GLY A 89 -3.54 -13.34 -16.87
CA GLY A 89 -4.93 -13.36 -17.32
C GLY A 89 -5.57 -14.76 -17.34
N PRO A 90 -6.85 -14.88 -17.78
CA PRO A 90 -7.64 -16.10 -17.64
C PRO A 90 -7.09 -17.30 -18.43
N GLU A 91 -6.28 -17.06 -19.46
CA GLU A 91 -5.69 -18.10 -20.28
C GLU A 91 -4.36 -18.64 -19.70
N ALA A 92 -3.55 -17.73 -19.12
CA ALA A 92 -2.22 -18.08 -18.60
C ALA A 92 -2.29 -18.56 -17.14
N ASP A 93 -3.13 -17.93 -16.31
CA ASP A 93 -3.29 -18.22 -14.89
C ASP A 93 -4.77 -18.53 -14.55
N PRO A 94 -5.36 -19.60 -15.15
CA PRO A 94 -6.79 -19.90 -15.01
C PRO A 94 -7.23 -20.19 -13.58
N GLU A 95 -6.30 -20.56 -12.69
CA GLU A 95 -6.57 -20.82 -11.26
C GLU A 95 -7.01 -19.58 -10.50
N LEU A 96 -6.70 -18.37 -10.99
CA LEU A 96 -7.15 -17.10 -10.39
C LEU A 96 -8.63 -16.83 -10.69
N TYR A 97 -9.21 -17.49 -11.68
CA TYR A 97 -10.53 -17.18 -12.22
C TYR A 97 -11.55 -18.30 -11.95
N GLU A 98 -12.87 -17.94 -11.87
CA GLU A 98 -14.02 -18.82 -11.52
C GLU A 98 -14.20 -19.94 -12.52
N GLY A 99 -13.48 -20.68 -13.03
CA GLY A 99 -13.69 -21.81 -13.96
C GLY A 99 -14.75 -21.57 -15.05
N VAL A 100 -14.83 -22.46 -16.03
CA VAL A 100 -15.83 -22.37 -17.11
C VAL A 100 -17.24 -22.41 -16.51
N ASP A 101 -18.05 -21.39 -16.77
CA ASP A 101 -19.48 -21.49 -16.50
C ASP A 101 -20.05 -22.69 -17.28
N ARG A 102 -20.35 -23.76 -16.55
CA ARG A 102 -20.83 -25.03 -17.13
C ARG A 102 -22.15 -24.88 -17.87
N ARG A 103 -22.93 -23.82 -17.62
CA ARG A 103 -24.21 -23.55 -18.29
C ARG A 103 -24.02 -22.80 -19.59
N SER A 104 -23.24 -21.74 -19.60
CA SER A 104 -23.03 -20.89 -20.78
C SER A 104 -21.87 -21.34 -21.67
N ARG A 105 -20.98 -22.23 -21.18
CA ARG A 105 -19.69 -22.59 -21.81
C ARG A 105 -18.78 -21.39 -22.08
N ARG A 106 -19.01 -20.26 -21.36
CA ARG A 106 -18.19 -19.06 -21.49
C ARG A 106 -16.89 -19.21 -20.72
N PRO A 107 -15.77 -18.67 -21.21
CA PRO A 107 -14.53 -18.60 -20.45
C PRO A 107 -14.75 -17.92 -19.12
N ALA A 108 -14.07 -18.38 -18.08
CA ALA A 108 -14.06 -17.71 -16.80
C ALA A 108 -13.23 -16.42 -16.90
N ILE A 109 -13.88 -15.30 -16.74
CA ILE A 109 -13.27 -13.96 -16.77
C ILE A 109 -13.48 -13.17 -15.48
N LYS A 110 -14.19 -13.75 -14.53
CA LYS A 110 -14.32 -13.24 -13.15
C LYS A 110 -13.33 -13.95 -12.25
N PHE A 111 -12.80 -13.21 -11.30
CA PHE A 111 -11.91 -13.78 -10.28
C PHE A 111 -12.68 -14.63 -9.27
N TRP A 112 -12.01 -15.67 -8.77
CA TRP A 112 -12.39 -16.29 -7.52
C TRP A 112 -12.30 -15.29 -6.37
N VAL A 113 -13.35 -15.21 -5.55
CA VAL A 113 -13.36 -14.46 -4.30
C VAL A 113 -14.06 -15.33 -3.27
N GLU A 114 -13.41 -15.55 -2.14
CA GLU A 114 -14.05 -16.22 -1.03
C GLU A 114 -14.97 -15.26 -0.27
N SER A 115 -16.16 -15.72 0.10
CA SER A 115 -17.09 -14.93 0.92
C SER A 115 -17.41 -15.66 2.20
N GLY A 116 -17.19 -14.98 3.33
CA GLY A 116 -17.56 -15.42 4.66
C GLY A 116 -18.96 -14.95 5.10
N GLY A 117 -19.75 -14.38 4.18
CA GLY A 117 -21.09 -13.83 4.42
C GLY A 117 -21.08 -12.34 4.73
N LEU A 118 -20.31 -11.88 5.71
CA LEU A 118 -20.19 -10.45 6.06
C LEU A 118 -18.96 -9.79 5.46
N PHE A 119 -18.03 -10.56 4.90
CA PHE A 119 -16.75 -10.07 4.37
C PHE A 119 -16.18 -11.04 3.33
N GLU A 120 -15.25 -10.53 2.55
CA GLU A 120 -14.52 -11.25 1.53
C GLU A 120 -13.10 -11.53 2.00
N ASP A 121 -12.52 -12.61 1.45
CA ASP A 121 -11.09 -12.91 1.53
C ASP A 121 -10.60 -13.36 0.14
N VAL A 122 -9.30 -13.38 -0.05
CA VAL A 122 -8.67 -14.01 -1.22
C VAL A 122 -8.93 -15.51 -1.20
N PRO A 123 -9.04 -16.18 -2.35
CA PRO A 123 -9.20 -17.63 -2.42
C PRO A 123 -7.96 -18.31 -1.83
N ARG A 124 -8.17 -19.45 -1.14
CA ARG A 124 -7.10 -20.19 -0.49
C ARG A 124 -7.19 -21.68 -0.82
N ASP A 125 -6.03 -22.30 -0.94
CA ASP A 125 -5.92 -23.73 -1.02
C ASP A 125 -6.25 -24.42 0.34
N ARG A 126 -6.25 -25.76 0.35
CA ARG A 126 -6.50 -26.57 1.55
C ARG A 126 -5.46 -26.35 2.68
N ASN A 127 -4.32 -25.77 2.40
CA ASN A 127 -3.26 -25.45 3.38
C ASN A 127 -3.38 -24.01 3.89
N GLY A 128 -4.33 -23.23 3.38
CA GLY A 128 -4.52 -21.82 3.74
C GLY A 128 -3.67 -20.84 2.93
N THR A 129 -2.91 -21.33 1.93
CA THR A 129 -2.12 -20.47 1.04
C THR A 129 -3.04 -19.73 0.09
N ALA A 130 -2.85 -18.43 -0.06
CA ALA A 130 -3.63 -17.60 -0.98
C ALA A 130 -3.36 -17.98 -2.45
N ILE A 131 -4.42 -18.06 -3.25
CA ILE A 131 -4.35 -18.27 -4.70
C ILE A 131 -4.49 -16.90 -5.38
N ILE A 132 -3.38 -16.22 -5.53
CA ILE A 132 -3.26 -14.84 -6.02
C ILE A 132 -2.01 -14.69 -6.88
N ALA A 133 -1.99 -13.69 -7.77
CA ALA A 133 -0.88 -13.48 -8.70
C ALA A 133 0.42 -13.01 -8.02
N ASP A 134 0.32 -12.25 -6.92
CA ASP A 134 1.47 -11.82 -6.13
C ASP A 134 1.33 -12.30 -4.68
N PRO A 135 2.22 -13.20 -4.20
CA PRO A 135 2.13 -13.74 -2.84
C PRO A 135 2.27 -12.68 -1.74
N ARG A 136 2.89 -11.53 -2.03
CA ARG A 136 3.01 -10.41 -1.07
C ARG A 136 1.65 -9.77 -0.77
N ASN A 137 0.65 -9.95 -1.65
CA ASN A 137 -0.71 -9.49 -1.40
C ASN A 137 -1.46 -10.32 -0.34
N ASP A 138 -0.74 -11.18 0.40
CA ASP A 138 -1.21 -11.87 1.61
C ASP A 138 -0.23 -11.71 2.80
N GLU A 139 0.69 -10.75 2.79
CA GLU A 139 1.62 -10.50 3.91
C GLU A 139 0.91 -10.06 5.19
N ASN A 140 -0.18 -9.30 5.04
CA ASN A 140 -1.02 -8.87 6.15
C ASN A 140 -2.49 -8.77 5.72
N MET A 141 -3.37 -8.76 6.71
CA MET A 141 -4.82 -8.75 6.48
C MET A 141 -5.31 -7.56 5.67
N VAL A 142 -4.65 -6.39 5.80
CA VAL A 142 -5.10 -5.18 5.10
C VAL A 142 -4.81 -5.29 3.61
N ILE A 143 -3.64 -5.82 3.26
CA ILE A 143 -3.28 -6.08 1.86
C ILE A 143 -4.16 -7.19 1.25
N SER A 144 -4.41 -8.30 1.98
CA SER A 144 -5.34 -9.33 1.51
C SER A 144 -6.74 -8.76 1.29
N GLY A 145 -7.19 -7.88 2.19
CA GLY A 145 -8.47 -7.19 2.04
C GLY A 145 -8.50 -6.26 0.81
N LEU A 146 -7.41 -5.54 0.51
CA LEU A 146 -7.30 -4.74 -0.72
C LEU A 146 -7.31 -5.64 -1.95
N GLN A 147 -6.55 -6.73 -1.96
CA GLN A 147 -6.58 -7.71 -3.04
C GLN A 147 -8.02 -8.19 -3.31
N ALA A 148 -8.73 -8.62 -2.27
CA ALA A 148 -10.13 -9.05 -2.40
C ALA A 148 -11.04 -7.93 -2.93
N ALA A 149 -10.81 -6.68 -2.52
CA ALA A 149 -11.56 -5.53 -3.02
C ALA A 149 -11.32 -5.29 -4.53
N PHE A 150 -10.09 -5.43 -5.02
CA PHE A 150 -9.77 -5.34 -6.44
C PHE A 150 -10.39 -6.48 -7.25
N LEU A 151 -10.35 -7.71 -6.75
CA LEU A 151 -11.02 -8.86 -7.37
C LEU A 151 -12.54 -8.60 -7.51
N ARG A 152 -13.18 -8.10 -6.46
CA ARG A 152 -14.60 -7.75 -6.48
C ARG A 152 -14.92 -6.59 -7.40
N PHE A 153 -14.07 -5.57 -7.42
CA PHE A 153 -14.24 -4.44 -8.34
C PHE A 153 -14.25 -4.92 -9.79
N HIS A 154 -13.26 -5.74 -10.18
CA HIS A 154 -13.21 -6.32 -11.52
C HIS A 154 -14.45 -7.15 -11.83
N ASN A 155 -14.88 -8.02 -10.92
CA ASN A 155 -16.07 -8.86 -11.13
C ASN A 155 -17.32 -8.03 -11.39
N ARG A 156 -17.47 -6.90 -10.69
CA ARG A 156 -18.57 -5.95 -10.93
C ARG A 156 -18.39 -5.16 -12.23
N ALA A 157 -17.15 -4.83 -12.60
CA ALA A 157 -16.89 -4.22 -13.89
C ALA A 157 -17.26 -5.16 -15.06
N VAL A 158 -16.99 -6.46 -14.91
CA VAL A 158 -17.47 -7.49 -15.87
C VAL A 158 -18.98 -7.47 -15.99
N ASP A 159 -19.72 -7.45 -14.86
CA ASP A 159 -21.19 -7.39 -14.89
C ASP A 159 -21.67 -6.10 -15.58
N LEU A 160 -21.09 -4.96 -15.22
CA LEU A 160 -21.46 -3.68 -15.82
C LEU A 160 -21.23 -3.66 -17.34
N VAL A 161 -20.10 -4.20 -17.81
CA VAL A 161 -19.79 -4.27 -19.25
C VAL A 161 -20.76 -5.21 -19.98
N ARG A 162 -21.09 -6.36 -19.38
CA ARG A 162 -22.08 -7.30 -19.95
C ARG A 162 -23.47 -6.68 -20.03
N ASP A 163 -23.92 -5.99 -18.96
CA ASP A 163 -25.24 -5.35 -18.92
C ASP A 163 -25.33 -4.20 -19.94
N GLY A 164 -24.22 -3.51 -20.22
CA GLY A 164 -24.15 -2.47 -21.25
C GLY A 164 -24.08 -2.99 -22.68
N ALA A 165 -23.68 -4.24 -22.88
CA ALA A 165 -23.64 -4.90 -24.18
C ALA A 165 -25.03 -5.46 -24.48
N ARG A 166 -25.80 -4.75 -25.31
CA ARG A 166 -27.20 -5.13 -25.71
C ARG A 166 -27.28 -6.40 -26.56
N ASP A 167 -26.17 -7.06 -26.84
CA ASP A 167 -26.10 -8.23 -27.73
C ASP A 167 -25.69 -9.48 -26.95
N GLU A 168 -26.49 -10.56 -27.04
CA GLU A 168 -26.23 -11.85 -26.37
C GLU A 168 -24.92 -12.55 -26.82
N LYS A 169 -24.24 -12.00 -27.84
CA LYS A 169 -22.99 -12.51 -28.42
C LYS A 169 -21.77 -11.67 -28.07
N SER A 170 -21.76 -10.97 -26.92
CA SER A 170 -20.55 -10.26 -26.52
C SER A 170 -19.38 -11.24 -26.39
N ASP A 171 -18.29 -10.94 -27.07
CA ASP A 171 -17.03 -11.68 -26.93
C ASP A 171 -16.48 -11.53 -25.52
N GLU A 172 -16.33 -12.64 -24.81
CA GLU A 172 -15.84 -12.63 -23.41
C GLU A 172 -14.42 -12.07 -23.28
N HIS A 173 -13.58 -12.20 -24.31
CA HIS A 173 -12.27 -11.56 -24.33
C HIS A 173 -12.40 -10.03 -24.35
N GLU A 174 -13.31 -9.50 -25.14
CA GLU A 174 -13.57 -8.07 -25.19
C GLU A 174 -14.22 -7.58 -23.88
N VAL A 175 -15.11 -8.35 -23.27
CA VAL A 175 -15.68 -8.05 -21.95
C VAL A 175 -14.58 -7.98 -20.90
N PHE A 176 -13.68 -8.97 -20.85
CA PHE A 176 -12.56 -9.00 -19.93
C PHE A 176 -11.65 -7.79 -20.14
N ARG A 177 -11.26 -7.52 -21.38
CA ARG A 177 -10.39 -6.40 -21.74
C ARG A 177 -10.97 -5.05 -21.26
N ARG A 178 -12.27 -4.83 -21.49
CA ARG A 178 -12.96 -3.60 -21.05
C ARG A 178 -13.10 -3.52 -19.54
N ALA A 179 -13.41 -4.61 -18.86
CA ALA A 179 -13.51 -4.65 -17.42
C ALA A 179 -12.15 -4.42 -16.74
N ARG A 180 -11.07 -5.03 -17.29
CA ARG A 180 -9.70 -4.75 -16.86
C ARG A 180 -9.34 -3.29 -17.08
N GLN A 181 -9.58 -2.73 -18.26
CA GLN A 181 -9.33 -1.32 -18.56
C GLN A 181 -10.07 -0.39 -17.59
N LEU A 182 -11.36 -0.66 -17.34
CA LEU A 182 -12.16 0.14 -16.41
C LEU A 182 -11.56 0.11 -15.00
N THR A 183 -11.15 -1.06 -14.52
CA THR A 183 -10.52 -1.24 -13.21
C THR A 183 -9.19 -0.51 -13.13
N THR A 184 -8.30 -0.73 -14.10
CA THR A 184 -6.96 -0.14 -14.14
C THR A 184 -7.01 1.38 -14.26
N TRP A 185 -7.89 1.93 -15.09
CA TRP A 185 -7.98 3.38 -15.26
C TRP A 185 -8.53 4.10 -14.02
N HIS A 186 -9.49 3.50 -13.28
CA HIS A 186 -9.94 4.04 -12.00
C HIS A 186 -8.84 3.96 -10.93
N TYR A 187 -8.07 2.88 -10.90
CA TYR A 187 -6.91 2.71 -10.04
C TYR A 187 -5.84 3.78 -10.32
N GLN A 188 -5.43 3.95 -11.58
CA GLN A 188 -4.47 4.96 -12.01
C GLN A 188 -4.97 6.40 -11.71
N TRP A 189 -6.28 6.63 -11.87
CA TRP A 189 -6.88 7.91 -11.51
C TRP A 189 -6.75 8.21 -10.01
N MET A 190 -7.07 7.26 -9.15
CA MET A 190 -6.91 7.41 -7.70
C MET A 190 -5.44 7.69 -7.34
N ILE A 191 -4.50 7.02 -7.99
CA ILE A 191 -3.06 7.26 -7.77
C ILE A 191 -2.73 8.73 -8.04
N VAL A 192 -3.07 9.27 -9.18
CA VAL A 192 -2.70 10.64 -9.58
C VAL A 192 -3.46 11.69 -8.77
N HIS A 193 -4.73 11.45 -8.43
CA HIS A 193 -5.64 12.48 -7.91
C HIS A 193 -5.91 12.36 -6.39
N GLU A 194 -5.59 11.23 -5.76
CA GLU A 194 -5.76 11.04 -4.32
C GLU A 194 -4.44 10.69 -3.62
N PHE A 195 -3.75 9.62 -4.03
CA PHE A 195 -2.60 9.13 -3.28
C PHE A 195 -1.32 9.90 -3.53
N LEU A 196 -1.00 10.25 -4.76
CA LEU A 196 0.21 11.00 -5.08
C LEU A 196 0.25 12.37 -4.39
N PRO A 197 -0.83 13.18 -4.36
CA PRO A 197 -0.87 14.40 -3.55
C PRO A 197 -0.62 14.18 -2.06
N LEU A 198 -1.06 13.05 -1.50
CA LEU A 198 -0.78 12.71 -0.12
C LEU A 198 0.71 12.38 0.08
N PHE A 199 1.33 11.65 -0.86
CA PHE A 199 2.72 11.21 -0.70
C PHE A 199 3.74 12.32 -0.92
N ILE A 200 3.53 13.23 -1.89
CA ILE A 200 4.51 14.21 -2.33
C ILE A 200 4.05 15.68 -2.19
N GLY A 201 2.85 15.90 -1.65
CA GLY A 201 2.22 17.22 -1.62
C GLY A 201 1.56 17.60 -2.96
N GLN A 202 0.48 18.38 -2.86
CA GLN A 202 -0.30 18.85 -3.99
C GLN A 202 0.54 19.69 -4.98
N ASP A 203 1.37 20.61 -4.43
CA ASP A 203 2.17 21.53 -5.23
C ASP A 203 3.23 20.81 -6.06
N MET A 204 3.88 19.79 -5.50
CA MET A 204 4.87 18.96 -6.20
C MET A 204 4.20 18.18 -7.33
N ARG A 205 3.07 17.52 -7.06
CA ARG A 205 2.29 16.80 -8.06
C ARG A 205 1.89 17.73 -9.21
N ASP A 206 1.32 18.89 -8.90
CA ASP A 206 0.87 19.87 -9.88
C ASP A 206 2.02 20.46 -10.69
N HIS A 207 3.18 20.64 -10.04
CA HIS A 207 4.39 21.07 -10.74
C HIS A 207 4.84 20.04 -11.78
N ILE A 208 4.88 18.74 -11.41
CA ILE A 208 5.30 17.68 -12.34
C ILE A 208 4.30 17.57 -13.50
N LEU A 209 2.99 17.61 -13.23
CA LEU A 209 1.97 17.55 -14.27
C LEU A 209 2.02 18.74 -15.24
N ARG A 210 2.38 19.94 -14.78
CA ARG A 210 2.44 21.15 -15.62
C ARG A 210 3.75 21.30 -16.39
N HIS A 211 4.86 20.89 -15.81
CA HIS A 211 6.21 21.14 -16.35
C HIS A 211 6.92 19.89 -16.85
N GLY A 212 6.30 18.72 -16.66
CA GLY A 212 6.87 17.43 -17.01
C GLY A 212 7.96 16.95 -16.03
N ARG A 213 8.44 15.76 -16.31
CA ARG A 213 9.54 15.12 -15.57
C ARG A 213 10.88 15.78 -15.90
N LYS A 214 11.71 16.01 -14.92
CA LYS A 214 13.02 16.63 -15.07
C LYS A 214 14.17 15.62 -14.96
N PHE A 215 14.06 14.66 -14.06
CA PHE A 215 15.14 13.73 -13.73
C PHE A 215 14.86 12.30 -14.20
N TYR A 216 13.64 11.82 -14.09
CA TYR A 216 13.26 10.49 -14.58
C TYR A 216 12.86 10.54 -16.04
N ARG A 217 13.79 10.18 -16.94
CA ARG A 217 13.59 10.29 -18.41
C ARG A 217 14.08 9.05 -19.15
N PRO A 218 13.70 7.83 -18.78
CA PRO A 218 14.05 6.65 -19.55
C PRO A 218 13.27 6.60 -20.86
N GLU A 219 13.82 5.93 -21.86
CA GLU A 219 13.13 5.66 -23.14
C GLU A 219 12.10 4.54 -23.01
N VAL A 220 12.36 3.58 -22.12
CA VAL A 220 11.49 2.46 -21.80
C VAL A 220 11.24 2.48 -20.30
N ALA A 221 10.01 2.17 -19.88
CA ALA A 221 9.64 2.14 -18.48
C ALA A 221 10.57 1.21 -17.68
N GLN A 222 11.10 1.74 -16.57
CA GLN A 222 11.98 1.00 -15.64
C GLN A 222 11.85 1.58 -14.24
N ILE A 223 12.15 0.79 -13.25
CA ILE A 223 12.15 1.22 -11.85
C ILE A 223 13.59 1.58 -11.43
N PRO A 224 13.88 2.85 -11.14
CA PRO A 224 15.20 3.22 -10.63
C PRO A 224 15.46 2.62 -9.24
N VAL A 225 16.70 2.23 -8.99
CA VAL A 225 17.10 1.68 -7.68
C VAL A 225 16.94 2.68 -6.54
N GLU A 226 17.04 3.98 -6.80
CA GLU A 226 16.76 5.05 -5.86
C GLU A 226 15.29 5.07 -5.44
N PHE A 227 14.38 4.75 -6.35
CA PHE A 227 12.94 4.62 -6.06
C PHE A 227 12.69 3.34 -5.24
N GLN A 228 13.02 2.17 -5.80
CA GLN A 228 12.75 0.87 -5.18
C GLN A 228 13.55 0.64 -3.90
N GLY A 229 14.81 1.05 -3.86
CA GLY A 229 15.73 0.83 -2.74
C GLY A 229 15.58 1.82 -1.59
N ALA A 230 15.05 3.00 -1.86
CA ALA A 230 14.97 4.07 -0.87
C ALA A 230 13.67 4.86 -0.91
N ALA A 231 13.39 5.62 -1.99
CA ALA A 231 12.38 6.66 -1.95
C ALA A 231 10.98 6.09 -1.72
N TYR A 232 10.59 5.02 -2.40
CA TYR A 232 9.26 4.43 -2.22
C TYR A 232 9.12 3.62 -0.92
N ARG A 233 10.22 3.37 -0.18
CA ARG A 233 10.18 2.75 1.15
C ARG A 233 9.83 3.72 2.28
N PHE A 234 9.49 4.97 1.96
CA PHE A 234 9.04 5.95 2.93
C PHE A 234 7.79 5.48 3.70
N GLY A 235 6.92 4.69 3.05
CA GLY A 235 5.70 4.14 3.64
C GLY A 235 5.92 3.31 4.92
N HIS A 236 7.13 2.80 5.14
CA HIS A 236 7.47 2.04 6.34
C HIS A 236 7.40 2.89 7.62
N SER A 237 7.64 4.21 7.54
CA SER A 237 7.45 5.12 8.69
C SER A 237 5.97 5.39 8.98
N MET A 238 5.10 5.25 7.98
CA MET A 238 3.68 5.51 8.11
C MET A 238 2.92 4.39 8.84
N VAL A 239 3.53 3.22 9.01
CA VAL A 239 2.91 2.04 9.63
C VAL A 239 2.72 2.27 11.14
N ARG A 240 1.51 2.01 11.65
CA ARG A 240 1.20 2.06 13.07
C ARG A 240 1.64 0.78 13.78
N PRO A 241 1.94 0.82 15.10
CA PRO A 241 2.23 -0.39 15.86
C PRO A 241 1.01 -1.34 15.95
N SER A 242 -0.20 -0.76 15.94
CA SER A 242 -1.46 -1.51 16.01
C SER A 242 -2.57 -0.85 15.21
N TYR A 243 -3.59 -1.63 14.89
CA TYR A 243 -4.76 -1.20 14.14
C TYR A 243 -6.04 -1.74 14.76
N ARG A 244 -7.15 -1.01 14.61
CA ARG A 244 -8.50 -1.55 14.72
C ARG A 244 -8.87 -2.10 13.34
N ALA A 245 -8.80 -3.43 13.18
CA ALA A 245 -9.01 -4.07 11.89
C ALA A 245 -10.47 -3.98 11.43
N ASN A 246 -11.41 -4.11 12.36
CA ASN A 246 -12.85 -4.02 12.10
C ASN A 246 -13.61 -3.66 13.39
N LEU A 247 -14.95 -3.55 13.29
CA LEU A 247 -15.84 -3.18 14.40
C LEU A 247 -16.62 -4.35 15.00
N ALA A 248 -16.61 -5.53 14.39
CA ALA A 248 -17.51 -6.63 14.76
C ALA A 248 -16.87 -8.03 14.65
N GLY A 249 -15.56 -8.13 14.47
CA GLY A 249 -14.87 -9.41 14.28
C GLY A 249 -14.66 -10.17 15.57
N ASP A 250 -14.45 -9.47 16.66
CA ASP A 250 -14.25 -10.07 17.98
C ASP A 250 -15.57 -10.17 18.76
N ARG A 251 -15.55 -10.88 19.86
CA ARG A 251 -16.67 -11.02 20.78
C ARG A 251 -16.20 -10.76 22.20
N ASP A 252 -17.02 -10.05 22.96
CA ASP A 252 -16.79 -9.82 24.38
C ASP A 252 -17.18 -11.06 25.25
N ALA A 253 -16.96 -10.96 26.56
CA ALA A 253 -17.32 -12.01 27.51
C ALA A 253 -18.84 -12.34 27.51
N ALA A 254 -19.70 -11.42 27.08
CA ALA A 254 -21.12 -11.62 26.89
C ALA A 254 -21.49 -12.15 25.51
N ASN A 255 -20.48 -12.52 24.70
CA ASN A 255 -20.63 -12.99 23.33
C ASN A 255 -21.27 -11.98 22.36
N GLN A 256 -21.14 -10.68 22.65
CA GLN A 256 -21.60 -9.60 21.79
C GLN A 256 -20.50 -9.24 20.77
N PRO A 257 -20.89 -8.89 19.51
CA PRO A 257 -19.91 -8.43 18.53
C PRO A 257 -19.14 -7.22 19.03
N GLY A 258 -17.82 -7.27 18.87
CA GLY A 258 -16.89 -6.21 19.28
C GLY A 258 -15.78 -6.00 18.26
N PRO A 259 -15.06 -4.88 18.36
CA PRO A 259 -13.98 -4.56 17.43
C PRO A 259 -12.77 -5.49 17.62
N PHE A 260 -12.19 -5.93 16.51
CA PHE A 260 -10.91 -6.63 16.52
C PHE A 260 -9.76 -5.62 16.42
N PHE A 261 -8.86 -5.69 17.41
CA PHE A 261 -7.62 -4.93 17.44
C PHE A 261 -6.44 -5.87 17.36
N GLY A 262 -5.45 -5.55 16.53
CA GLY A 262 -4.22 -6.33 16.42
C GLY A 262 -2.98 -5.46 16.27
N MET A 263 -1.83 -5.96 16.76
CA MET A 263 -0.53 -5.45 16.33
C MET A 263 -0.37 -5.70 14.83
N ILE A 264 0.38 -4.86 14.13
CA ILE A 264 0.68 -5.14 12.71
C ILE A 264 1.38 -6.49 12.55
N PHE A 265 2.34 -6.76 13.41
CA PHE A 265 2.99 -8.05 13.58
C PHE A 265 3.30 -8.30 15.05
N ASP A 266 3.15 -9.54 15.50
CA ASP A 266 3.52 -10.01 16.85
C ASP A 266 4.19 -11.39 16.74
N PRO A 267 5.43 -11.55 17.21
CA PRO A 267 6.12 -12.84 17.17
C PRO A 267 5.35 -13.98 17.83
N THR A 268 4.53 -13.68 18.84
CA THR A 268 3.73 -14.68 19.54
C THR A 268 2.64 -15.32 18.69
N GLY A 269 2.27 -14.69 17.57
CA GLY A 269 1.30 -15.22 16.59
C GLY A 269 1.89 -16.25 15.63
N GLU A 270 3.19 -16.54 15.67
CA GLU A 270 3.83 -17.49 14.75
C GLU A 270 3.25 -18.90 14.90
N GLY A 271 2.86 -19.51 13.78
CA GLY A 271 2.30 -20.87 13.75
C GLY A 271 0.88 -21.02 14.30
N GLN A 272 0.22 -19.93 14.72
CA GLN A 272 -1.17 -19.99 15.20
C GLN A 272 -2.16 -19.96 14.02
N SER A 273 -3.27 -20.70 14.15
CA SER A 273 -4.35 -20.71 13.16
C SER A 273 -5.25 -19.45 13.24
N ASP A 274 -5.26 -18.76 14.36
CA ASP A 274 -5.97 -17.50 14.59
C ASP A 274 -5.09 -16.56 15.41
N PRO A 275 -4.00 -16.01 14.80
CA PRO A 275 -3.11 -15.10 15.50
C PRO A 275 -3.81 -13.79 15.87
N ILE A 276 -3.36 -13.20 16.99
CA ILE A 276 -3.91 -11.93 17.50
C ILE A 276 -3.39 -10.69 16.76
N ASP A 277 -2.38 -10.86 15.90
CA ASP A 277 -1.83 -9.81 15.06
C ASP A 277 -2.50 -9.77 13.67
N LEU A 278 -2.07 -8.83 12.84
CA LEU A 278 -2.64 -8.60 11.51
C LEU A 278 -1.83 -9.26 10.38
N ARG A 279 -0.98 -10.28 10.67
CA ARG A 279 -0.32 -11.05 9.60
C ARG A 279 -1.35 -11.66 8.65
N GLY A 280 -0.95 -11.95 7.40
CA GLY A 280 -1.78 -12.66 6.43
C GLY A 280 -1.94 -14.15 6.73
N GLY A 281 -2.48 -14.86 5.80
CA GLY A 281 -2.53 -16.32 5.75
C GLY A 281 -3.72 -16.94 6.48
N ALA A 282 -3.77 -16.89 7.79
CA ALA A 282 -4.79 -17.59 8.59
C ALA A 282 -6.21 -17.04 8.36
N ARG A 283 -7.18 -17.94 8.26
CA ARG A 283 -8.62 -17.64 8.21
C ARG A 283 -9.28 -17.93 9.53
N ALA A 284 -9.93 -16.91 10.11
CA ALA A 284 -10.80 -17.00 11.25
C ALA A 284 -11.91 -15.98 11.12
N SER A 285 -13.02 -16.16 11.82
CA SER A 285 -14.22 -15.31 11.67
C SER A 285 -13.97 -13.83 11.96
N ARG A 286 -12.97 -13.50 12.79
CA ARG A 286 -12.60 -12.12 13.11
C ARG A 286 -11.58 -11.49 12.14
N ARG A 287 -10.96 -12.27 11.28
CA ARG A 287 -9.84 -11.84 10.42
C ARG A 287 -10.33 -11.29 9.09
N PHE A 288 -10.96 -10.11 9.15
CA PHE A 288 -11.38 -9.33 7.99
C PHE A 288 -11.16 -7.83 8.24
N ILE A 289 -11.22 -7.03 7.20
CA ILE A 289 -11.01 -5.59 7.28
C ILE A 289 -12.34 -4.85 7.16
N GLY A 290 -12.61 -4.02 8.18
CA GLY A 290 -13.67 -3.01 8.15
C GLY A 290 -13.12 -1.69 7.63
N TRP A 291 -13.41 -1.35 6.38
CA TRP A 291 -12.78 -0.23 5.68
C TRP A 291 -13.05 1.14 6.32
N GLN A 292 -14.10 1.28 7.14
CA GLN A 292 -14.39 2.50 7.91
C GLN A 292 -13.32 2.85 8.95
N THR A 293 -12.43 1.93 9.30
CA THR A 293 -11.32 2.20 10.21
C THR A 293 -10.05 2.63 9.47
N PHE A 294 -10.02 2.45 8.15
CA PHE A 294 -8.88 2.75 7.27
C PHE A 294 -9.12 3.95 6.35
N PHE A 295 -10.35 4.15 5.86
CA PHE A 295 -10.70 5.25 4.97
C PHE A 295 -11.89 6.04 5.51
N ASN A 296 -11.90 7.36 5.25
CA ASN A 296 -12.96 8.24 5.71
C ASN A 296 -14.15 8.24 4.75
N PHE A 297 -15.19 7.49 5.08
CA PHE A 297 -16.45 7.48 4.34
C PHE A 297 -17.35 8.70 4.62
N GLY A 298 -16.85 9.69 5.38
CA GLY A 298 -17.57 10.90 5.69
C GLY A 298 -18.58 10.75 6.85
N ALA A 299 -19.48 11.72 6.97
CA ALA A 299 -20.50 11.76 8.03
C ALA A 299 -21.72 10.91 7.68
N ILE A 300 -21.54 9.73 7.12
CA ILE A 300 -22.63 8.77 6.85
C ILE A 300 -23.03 8.12 8.18
N PRO A 301 -24.32 8.11 8.53
CA PRO A 301 -24.78 7.42 9.72
C PRO A 301 -24.40 5.93 9.69
N ARG A 302 -24.05 5.39 10.86
CA ARG A 302 -23.78 3.96 10.99
C ARG A 302 -25.01 3.12 10.66
N PRO A 303 -24.83 1.87 10.25
CA PRO A 303 -25.93 0.92 10.11
C PRO A 303 -26.78 0.80 11.37
N ARG A 304 -27.99 0.27 11.20
CA ARG A 304 -28.99 0.16 12.25
C ARG A 304 -28.45 -0.51 13.52
N GLY A 305 -28.59 0.16 14.65
CA GLY A 305 -28.17 -0.34 15.97
C GLY A 305 -26.78 0.11 16.43
N GLN A 306 -26.04 0.86 15.62
CA GLN A 306 -24.76 1.41 16.01
C GLN A 306 -24.85 2.94 16.23
N ALA A 307 -24.17 3.45 17.26
CA ALA A 307 -24.07 4.89 17.52
C ALA A 307 -22.95 5.55 16.70
N GLY A 308 -23.09 6.85 16.40
CA GLY A 308 -22.08 7.66 15.73
C GLY A 308 -22.13 7.61 14.19
N THR A 309 -21.06 8.07 13.55
CA THR A 309 -20.89 8.11 12.10
C THR A 309 -19.67 7.33 11.65
N LEU A 310 -19.60 6.91 10.39
CA LEU A 310 -18.48 6.12 9.86
C LEU A 310 -17.14 6.88 9.94
N GLY A 311 -17.15 8.21 9.81
CA GLY A 311 -15.95 9.04 9.90
C GLY A 311 -15.28 9.06 11.27
N GLU A 312 -15.99 8.69 12.35
CA GLU A 312 -15.46 8.68 13.71
C GLU A 312 -14.51 7.51 13.98
N ASP A 313 -14.58 6.46 13.18
CA ASP A 313 -13.79 5.24 13.37
C ASP A 313 -12.44 5.28 12.67
N VAL A 314 -12.30 6.12 11.66
CA VAL A 314 -11.08 6.18 10.86
C VAL A 314 -9.88 6.59 11.71
N ARG A 315 -8.77 5.93 11.52
CA ARG A 315 -7.51 6.26 12.21
C ARG A 315 -6.50 6.84 11.24
N PRO A 316 -5.70 7.83 11.67
CA PRO A 316 -4.57 8.32 10.89
C PRO A 316 -3.47 7.27 10.81
N ASN A 317 -2.58 7.37 9.83
CA ASN A 317 -1.29 6.70 9.88
C ASN A 317 -0.27 7.50 10.73
N LYS A 318 0.99 7.05 10.77
CA LYS A 318 2.09 7.77 11.43
C LYS A 318 2.71 8.79 10.48
N LEU A 319 3.50 9.72 11.01
CA LEU A 319 4.23 10.70 10.21
C LEU A 319 5.24 10.03 9.27
N ILE A 320 5.58 10.72 8.21
CA ILE A 320 6.75 10.39 7.37
C ILE A 320 7.97 11.01 8.05
N ASP A 321 8.60 10.24 8.93
CA ASP A 321 9.74 10.65 9.71
C ASP A 321 10.69 9.47 9.99
N THR A 322 11.71 9.69 10.80
CA THR A 322 12.68 8.66 11.17
C THR A 322 12.23 7.75 12.31
N ARG A 323 10.97 7.86 12.77
CA ARG A 323 10.40 7.01 13.82
C ARG A 323 9.66 5.84 13.18
N ILE A 324 10.19 4.65 13.37
CA ILE A 324 9.62 3.42 12.84
C ILE A 324 8.94 2.67 13.98
N SER A 325 7.69 2.26 13.77
CA SER A 325 6.92 1.51 14.77
C SER A 325 7.65 0.25 15.23
N THR A 326 7.72 0.05 16.53
CA THR A 326 8.52 -1.00 17.19
C THR A 326 8.24 -2.42 16.66
N PRO A 327 6.99 -2.84 16.32
CA PRO A 327 6.76 -4.17 15.74
C PRO A 327 7.53 -4.45 14.46
N LEU A 328 7.90 -3.41 13.70
CA LEU A 328 8.63 -3.56 12.43
C LEU A 328 10.12 -3.90 12.61
N PHE A 329 10.61 -3.91 13.84
CA PHE A 329 11.97 -4.37 14.14
C PHE A 329 12.06 -5.88 14.34
N ASN A 330 10.93 -6.59 14.33
CA ASN A 330 10.88 -8.03 14.45
C ASN A 330 9.80 -8.64 13.54
N LEU A 331 10.02 -8.51 12.22
CA LEU A 331 9.12 -9.07 11.22
C LEU A 331 9.09 -10.60 11.30
N PRO A 332 7.92 -11.24 11.16
CA PRO A 332 7.87 -12.67 10.91
C PRO A 332 8.59 -13.01 9.60
N LEU A 333 9.30 -14.14 9.57
CA LEU A 333 10.05 -14.53 8.36
C LEU A 333 9.14 -14.71 7.14
N GLY A 334 7.89 -15.13 7.35
CA GLY A 334 6.89 -15.26 6.27
C GLY A 334 6.46 -13.93 5.64
N ALA A 335 6.69 -12.79 6.31
CA ALA A 335 6.49 -11.45 5.75
C ALA A 335 7.75 -10.90 5.04
N ILE A 336 8.78 -11.73 4.89
CA ILE A 336 10.01 -11.38 4.21
C ILE A 336 10.12 -12.25 2.97
N ALA A 337 10.01 -11.65 1.78
CA ALA A 337 10.00 -12.40 0.52
C ALA A 337 11.19 -13.35 0.34
N SER A 338 12.39 -13.01 0.84
CA SER A 338 13.56 -13.90 0.81
C SER A 338 13.59 -14.92 1.96
N GLY A 339 12.74 -14.79 2.97
CA GLY A 339 12.79 -15.60 4.20
C GLY A 339 14.03 -15.40 5.07
N ASP A 340 14.93 -14.46 4.72
CA ASP A 340 16.24 -14.29 5.35
C ASP A 340 16.30 -13.12 6.33
N PRO A 341 17.06 -13.23 7.45
CA PRO A 341 17.36 -12.10 8.32
C PRO A 341 18.18 -11.00 7.60
N PRO A 342 18.22 -9.77 8.14
CA PRO A 342 17.67 -9.36 9.42
C PRO A 342 16.14 -9.21 9.40
N THR A 343 15.49 -9.44 10.55
CA THR A 343 14.05 -9.24 10.72
C THR A 343 13.68 -7.77 11.01
N ALA A 344 14.65 -6.94 11.34
CA ALA A 344 14.45 -5.51 11.53
C ALA A 344 14.29 -4.79 10.17
N LEU A 345 13.09 -4.31 9.87
CA LEU A 345 12.79 -3.62 8.62
C LEU A 345 13.70 -2.41 8.36
N PRO A 346 14.02 -1.53 9.35
CA PRO A 346 14.95 -0.43 9.13
C PRO A 346 16.36 -0.89 8.74
N GLN A 347 16.85 -2.02 9.27
CA GLN A 347 18.13 -2.59 8.83
C GLN A 347 18.07 -3.00 7.35
N ARG A 348 16.97 -3.64 6.95
CA ARG A 348 16.77 -4.04 5.56
C ARG A 348 16.79 -2.83 4.62
N ASN A 349 16.07 -1.75 4.97
CA ASN A 349 16.04 -0.53 4.17
C ASN A 349 17.41 0.13 4.05
N LEU A 350 18.14 0.24 5.15
CA LEU A 350 19.49 0.80 5.15
C LEU A 350 20.51 -0.06 4.37
N LEU A 351 20.36 -1.39 4.41
CA LEU A 351 21.23 -2.31 3.67
C LEU A 351 20.98 -2.26 2.16
N ARG A 352 19.80 -1.82 1.68
CA ARG A 352 19.57 -1.57 0.25
C ARG A 352 20.49 -0.50 -0.31
N ALA A 353 20.85 0.50 0.48
CA ALA A 353 21.85 1.49 0.08
C ALA A 353 23.24 0.87 -0.20
N VAL A 354 23.58 -0.20 0.53
CA VAL A 354 24.80 -0.97 0.27
C VAL A 354 24.63 -1.88 -0.94
N THR A 355 23.48 -2.56 -1.04
CA THR A 355 23.20 -3.50 -2.14
C THR A 355 23.34 -2.83 -3.50
N TRP A 356 22.71 -1.67 -3.68
CA TRP A 356 22.72 -0.95 -4.96
C TRP A 356 23.64 0.27 -5.00
N GLN A 357 24.53 0.41 -4.01
CA GLN A 357 25.52 1.50 -3.92
C GLN A 357 24.84 2.88 -4.11
N LEU A 358 23.68 3.08 -3.47
CA LEU A 358 22.86 4.28 -3.63
C LEU A 358 23.66 5.54 -3.22
N PRO A 359 23.53 6.64 -3.97
CA PRO A 359 24.11 7.91 -3.58
C PRO A 359 23.46 8.43 -2.29
N SER A 360 24.17 9.29 -1.56
CA SER A 360 23.63 9.96 -0.39
C SER A 360 22.51 10.94 -0.77
N GLY A 361 21.58 11.19 0.16
CA GLY A 361 20.53 12.18 -0.05
C GLY A 361 21.08 13.57 -0.36
N GLN A 362 22.16 14.00 0.29
CA GLN A 362 22.81 15.28 0.01
C GLN A 362 23.38 15.33 -1.42
N SER A 363 23.91 14.22 -1.95
CA SER A 363 24.39 14.16 -3.32
C SER A 363 23.25 14.33 -4.33
N ILE A 364 22.12 13.66 -4.09
CA ILE A 364 20.93 13.79 -4.94
C ILE A 364 20.35 15.21 -4.84
N ALA A 365 20.24 15.80 -3.63
CA ALA A 365 19.79 17.17 -3.45
C ALA A 365 20.60 18.16 -4.28
N ARG A 366 21.95 18.05 -4.26
CA ARG A 366 22.84 18.87 -5.09
C ARG A 366 22.60 18.66 -6.58
N THR A 367 22.44 17.41 -7.02
CA THR A 367 22.14 17.10 -8.43
C THR A 367 20.81 17.69 -8.87
N MET A 368 19.80 17.66 -7.99
CA MET A 368 18.50 18.25 -8.24
C MET A 368 18.48 19.78 -8.14
N GLY A 369 19.51 20.39 -7.58
CA GLY A 369 19.57 21.84 -7.35
C GLY A 369 18.59 22.29 -6.27
N VAL A 370 18.31 21.44 -5.27
CA VAL A 370 17.45 21.74 -4.12
C VAL A 370 18.27 21.86 -2.85
N PRO A 371 17.81 22.61 -1.82
CA PRO A 371 18.50 22.69 -0.54
C PRO A 371 18.70 21.31 0.09
N ALA A 372 19.94 21.00 0.48
CA ALA A 372 20.20 19.79 1.24
C ALA A 372 19.98 20.04 2.74
N LEU A 373 19.63 18.99 3.49
CA LEU A 373 19.64 19.02 4.95
C LEU A 373 21.03 19.39 5.47
N SER A 374 21.05 20.22 6.51
CA SER A 374 22.28 20.64 7.18
C SER A 374 22.80 19.53 8.13
N LYS A 375 24.06 19.65 8.54
CA LYS A 375 24.61 18.79 9.61
C LYS A 375 23.83 18.94 10.92
N ALA A 376 23.28 20.12 11.22
CA ALA A 376 22.48 20.33 12.40
C ALA A 376 21.17 19.53 12.36
N ASP A 377 20.55 19.43 11.17
CA ASP A 377 19.34 18.61 10.97
C ASP A 377 19.61 17.11 11.16
N LEU A 378 20.85 16.68 10.96
CA LEU A 378 21.28 15.28 10.97
C LEU A 378 22.22 14.97 12.17
N SER A 379 22.24 15.84 13.18
CA SER A 379 23.18 15.77 14.31
C SER A 379 23.14 14.45 15.09
N GLU A 380 21.99 13.76 15.12
CA GLU A 380 21.87 12.42 15.72
C GLU A 380 22.73 11.35 15.06
N LEU A 381 23.19 11.59 13.83
CA LEU A 381 24.05 10.66 13.09
C LEU A 381 25.55 10.88 13.36
N SER A 382 25.94 12.04 13.89
CA SER A 382 27.36 12.39 14.15
C SER A 382 28.02 11.45 15.15
N GLY A 383 27.26 10.93 16.13
CA GLY A 383 27.74 9.99 17.14
C GLY A 383 28.24 8.64 16.59
N TYR A 384 27.95 8.31 15.33
CA TYR A 384 28.45 7.09 14.70
C TYR A 384 29.87 7.25 14.10
N GLY A 385 30.41 8.47 14.03
CA GLY A 385 31.77 8.74 13.58
C GLY A 385 32.10 8.36 12.12
N LEU A 386 31.05 8.21 11.27
CA LEU A 386 31.18 7.73 9.88
C LEU A 386 30.87 8.81 8.85
N GLY A 387 30.74 10.08 9.25
CA GLY A 387 30.35 11.18 8.36
C GLY A 387 28.93 11.04 7.78
N LEU A 388 28.05 10.34 8.50
CA LEU A 388 26.68 10.09 8.04
C LEU A 388 25.79 11.33 8.05
N ASP A 389 26.18 12.36 8.78
CA ASP A 389 25.56 13.69 8.78
C ASP A 389 25.93 14.51 7.51
N GLU A 390 27.00 14.11 6.80
CA GLU A 390 27.42 14.70 5.52
C GLU A 390 27.04 13.84 4.31
N SER A 391 26.95 12.52 4.52
CA SER A 391 26.63 11.52 3.50
C SER A 391 25.62 10.51 4.04
N THR A 392 24.39 10.97 4.16
CA THR A 392 23.29 10.20 4.75
C THR A 392 22.74 9.18 3.75
N PRO A 393 22.53 7.90 4.14
CA PRO A 393 21.85 6.92 3.31
C PRO A 393 20.49 7.45 2.82
N LEU A 394 20.22 7.29 1.53
CA LEU A 394 19.11 7.95 0.84
C LEU A 394 17.76 7.74 1.54
N TRP A 395 17.42 6.52 1.97
CA TRP A 395 16.16 6.25 2.67
C TRP A 395 16.03 7.05 3.97
N LEU A 396 17.08 7.07 4.80
CA LEU A 396 17.09 7.82 6.05
C LEU A 396 17.02 9.33 5.80
N TYR A 397 17.74 9.81 4.77
CA TYR A 397 17.69 11.21 4.36
C TYR A 397 16.29 11.66 3.98
N ILE A 398 15.59 10.89 3.15
CA ILE A 398 14.24 11.20 2.66
C ILE A 398 13.23 11.29 3.81
N LEU A 399 13.30 10.37 4.78
CA LEU A 399 12.45 10.42 5.96
C LEU A 399 12.74 11.66 6.81
N LYS A 400 14.01 11.97 7.03
CA LYS A 400 14.41 13.17 7.78
C LYS A 400 14.04 14.46 7.05
N GLU A 401 14.20 14.48 5.72
CA GLU A 401 13.81 15.60 4.86
C GLU A 401 12.29 15.87 4.98
N GLY A 402 11.47 14.83 4.85
CA GLY A 402 10.01 14.94 5.01
C GLY A 402 9.62 15.50 6.38
N HIS A 403 10.30 15.04 7.44
CA HIS A 403 10.05 15.55 8.78
C HIS A 403 10.46 17.03 8.95
N VAL A 404 11.68 17.38 8.53
CA VAL A 404 12.24 18.73 8.74
C VAL A 404 11.55 19.78 7.86
N MET A 405 11.31 19.46 6.59
CA MET A 405 10.82 20.43 5.62
C MET A 405 9.29 20.47 5.52
N GLU A 406 8.61 19.32 5.76
CA GLU A 406 7.17 19.18 5.53
C GLU A 406 6.40 18.78 6.80
N GLY A 407 7.08 18.76 7.95
CA GLY A 407 6.48 18.36 9.24
C GLY A 407 5.99 16.91 9.25
N GLY A 408 6.57 16.06 8.41
CA GLY A 408 6.22 14.64 8.28
C GLY A 408 4.87 14.37 7.62
N ARG A 409 4.23 15.37 7.00
CA ARG A 409 2.93 15.21 6.34
C ARG A 409 3.06 14.50 5.00
N HIS A 410 4.09 14.81 4.25
CA HIS A 410 4.46 14.20 2.98
C HIS A 410 5.99 14.24 2.78
N LEU A 411 6.47 13.69 1.69
CA LEU A 411 7.89 13.69 1.31
C LEU A 411 8.36 15.11 1.01
N GLY A 412 9.64 15.36 1.30
CA GLY A 412 10.33 16.59 0.96
C GLY A 412 10.79 16.65 -0.51
N PRO A 413 11.58 17.67 -0.88
CA PRO A 413 11.96 17.94 -2.27
C PRO A 413 12.66 16.79 -2.98
N VAL A 414 13.58 16.08 -2.33
CA VAL A 414 14.28 14.94 -2.93
C VAL A 414 13.37 13.73 -3.05
N GLY A 415 12.80 13.30 -1.91
CA GLY A 415 11.95 12.12 -1.88
C GLY A 415 10.70 12.28 -2.75
N GLY A 416 10.02 13.43 -2.65
CA GLY A 416 8.83 13.72 -3.42
C GLY A 416 9.08 13.80 -4.93
N ARG A 417 10.24 14.33 -5.34
CA ARG A 417 10.62 14.39 -6.75
C ARG A 417 10.89 13.00 -7.33
N ILE A 418 11.63 12.15 -6.62
CA ILE A 418 11.88 10.77 -7.05
C ILE A 418 10.55 10.03 -7.20
N VAL A 419 9.72 10.02 -6.16
CA VAL A 419 8.44 9.30 -6.17
C VAL A 419 7.49 9.83 -7.24
N GLY A 420 7.31 11.16 -7.31
CA GLY A 420 6.38 11.77 -8.23
C GLY A 420 6.75 11.60 -9.69
N GLU A 421 8.04 11.80 -10.04
CA GLU A 421 8.47 11.67 -11.44
C GLU A 421 8.47 10.21 -11.91
N VAL A 422 8.78 9.25 -11.04
CA VAL A 422 8.71 7.84 -11.42
C VAL A 422 7.27 7.42 -11.64
N ILE A 423 6.36 7.66 -10.69
CA ILE A 423 4.94 7.27 -10.83
C ILE A 423 4.29 7.93 -12.06
N ILE A 424 4.45 9.23 -12.23
CA ILE A 424 3.89 9.93 -13.41
C ILE A 424 4.56 9.43 -14.69
N GLY A 425 5.87 9.18 -14.65
CA GLY A 425 6.61 8.68 -15.79
C GLY A 425 6.22 7.27 -16.23
N LEU A 426 5.93 6.39 -15.29
CA LEU A 426 5.40 5.05 -15.61
C LEU A 426 4.06 5.16 -16.34
N LEU A 427 3.17 6.06 -15.90
CA LEU A 427 1.89 6.31 -16.57
C LEU A 427 2.06 6.95 -17.94
N GLU A 428 3.05 7.83 -18.15
CA GLU A 428 3.35 8.44 -19.44
C GLU A 428 3.99 7.46 -20.43
N LEU A 429 4.70 6.45 -19.95
CA LEU A 429 5.38 5.45 -20.77
C LEU A 429 4.52 4.23 -21.06
N ASP A 430 3.39 4.07 -20.37
CA ASP A 430 2.42 3.00 -20.58
C ASP A 430 1.36 3.46 -21.60
N SER A 431 1.39 2.88 -22.80
CA SER A 431 0.44 3.18 -23.89
C SER A 431 -1.01 2.82 -23.58
N ASP A 432 -1.25 1.94 -22.61
CA ASP A 432 -2.58 1.47 -22.18
C ASP A 432 -3.13 2.27 -21.00
N SER A 433 -2.29 3.12 -20.36
CA SER A 433 -2.73 3.97 -19.27
C SER A 433 -3.76 5.01 -19.73
N TYR A 434 -4.72 5.38 -18.84
CA TYR A 434 -5.63 6.48 -19.18
C TYR A 434 -4.88 7.78 -19.43
N PHE A 435 -3.74 7.94 -18.76
CA PHE A 435 -2.95 9.16 -18.79
C PHE A 435 -2.36 9.42 -20.18
N TRP A 436 -1.93 8.36 -20.86
CA TRP A 436 -1.41 8.41 -22.23
C TRP A 436 -2.50 8.23 -23.28
N ALA A 437 -3.26 7.12 -23.21
CA ALA A 437 -4.23 6.76 -24.24
C ALA A 437 -5.40 7.75 -24.36
N HIS A 438 -5.86 8.27 -23.22
CA HIS A 438 -7.02 9.19 -23.15
C HIS A 438 -6.83 10.28 -22.10
N PRO A 439 -5.94 11.29 -22.31
CA PRO A 439 -5.63 12.32 -21.32
C PRO A 439 -6.83 13.15 -20.84
N ARG A 440 -7.94 13.12 -21.59
CA ARG A 440 -9.20 13.79 -21.22
C ARG A 440 -10.19 12.88 -20.53
N TRP A 441 -9.86 11.60 -20.35
CA TRP A 441 -10.75 10.68 -19.66
C TRP A 441 -10.98 11.12 -18.21
N ARG A 442 -12.18 10.86 -17.74
CA ARG A 442 -12.59 11.07 -16.34
C ARG A 442 -13.31 9.81 -15.86
N PRO A 443 -13.25 9.50 -14.57
CA PRO A 443 -14.02 8.41 -13.98
C PRO A 443 -15.50 8.48 -14.36
N THR A 444 -16.03 7.34 -14.77
CA THR A 444 -17.41 7.18 -15.24
C THR A 444 -18.29 6.46 -14.25
N LEU A 445 -17.71 5.82 -13.24
CA LEU A 445 -18.44 5.11 -12.20
C LEU A 445 -19.06 6.09 -11.19
N PRO A 446 -20.13 5.68 -10.50
CA PRO A 446 -20.77 6.51 -9.48
C PRO A 446 -19.81 6.90 -8.36
N THR A 447 -19.91 8.13 -7.90
CA THR A 447 -19.20 8.64 -6.73
C THR A 447 -20.10 8.64 -5.50
N THR A 448 -19.52 8.66 -4.31
CA THR A 448 -20.23 8.81 -3.04
C THR A 448 -21.02 10.12 -3.02
N SER A 449 -22.22 10.10 -2.41
CA SER A 449 -23.11 11.25 -2.35
C SER A 449 -22.39 12.54 -1.94
N GLY A 450 -22.70 13.63 -2.65
CA GLY A 450 -22.18 14.98 -2.40
C GLY A 450 -20.85 15.31 -3.08
N ARG A 451 -20.23 14.39 -3.80
CA ARG A 451 -19.02 14.69 -4.59
C ARG A 451 -19.33 14.95 -6.06
N VAL A 452 -18.43 15.71 -6.70
CA VAL A 452 -18.55 16.05 -8.12
C VAL A 452 -18.32 14.79 -8.97
N THR A 453 -19.17 14.57 -9.97
CA THR A 453 -18.97 13.50 -10.97
C THR A 453 -17.57 13.62 -11.59
N GLY A 454 -16.83 12.51 -11.63
CA GLY A 454 -15.45 12.48 -12.09
C GLY A 454 -14.38 12.70 -11.01
N ASP A 455 -14.77 12.96 -9.74
CA ASP A 455 -13.86 12.94 -8.58
C ASP A 455 -13.95 11.56 -7.89
N PHE A 456 -13.36 10.55 -8.50
CA PHE A 456 -13.38 9.17 -8.02
C PHE A 456 -12.23 8.90 -7.06
N ARG A 457 -12.54 8.34 -5.89
CA ARG A 457 -11.59 8.09 -4.79
C ARG A 457 -11.70 6.67 -4.27
N MET A 458 -10.80 6.29 -3.37
CA MET A 458 -10.76 4.96 -2.78
C MET A 458 -12.09 4.55 -2.13
N ILE A 459 -12.79 5.48 -1.48
CA ILE A 459 -14.11 5.18 -0.90
C ILE A 459 -15.17 4.85 -1.96
N ASP A 460 -15.07 5.42 -3.17
CA ASP A 460 -15.96 5.09 -4.30
C ASP A 460 -15.59 3.73 -4.87
N PHE A 461 -14.29 3.45 -4.96
CA PHE A 461 -13.77 2.15 -5.37
C PHE A 461 -14.32 1.03 -4.47
N LEU A 462 -14.18 1.18 -3.15
CA LEU A 462 -14.69 0.23 -2.15
C LEU A 462 -16.22 0.10 -2.20
N THR A 463 -16.93 1.21 -2.42
CA THR A 463 -18.40 1.22 -2.57
C THR A 463 -18.83 0.49 -3.84
N PHE A 464 -18.19 0.77 -4.98
CA PHE A 464 -18.46 0.07 -6.22
C PHE A 464 -18.17 -1.44 -6.09
N ALA A 465 -17.07 -1.81 -5.45
CA ALA A 465 -16.72 -3.21 -5.17
C ALA A 465 -17.71 -3.91 -4.20
N ARG A 466 -18.60 -3.17 -3.53
CA ARG A 466 -19.50 -3.64 -2.46
C ARG A 466 -18.75 -4.27 -1.29
N VAL A 467 -17.67 -3.64 -0.89
CA VAL A 467 -16.91 -3.98 0.31
C VAL A 467 -16.91 -2.83 1.32
N ASP A 468 -17.70 -1.80 1.06
CA ASP A 468 -17.93 -0.68 1.96
C ASP A 468 -18.77 -1.11 3.18
N PRO A 469 -18.71 -0.37 4.30
CA PRO A 469 -19.43 -0.75 5.53
C PRO A 469 -20.94 -0.87 5.33
N THR A 470 -21.54 0.02 4.54
CA THR A 470 -23.00 0.04 4.35
C THR A 470 -23.51 -1.14 3.54
N SER A 471 -22.74 -1.61 2.55
CA SER A 471 -23.10 -2.79 1.76
C SER A 471 -23.03 -4.09 2.56
N ARG A 472 -22.28 -4.09 3.67
CA ARG A 472 -22.11 -5.23 4.59
C ARG A 472 -22.96 -5.15 5.85
N GLY A 473 -23.70 -4.04 6.05
CA GLY A 473 -24.47 -3.82 7.26
C GLY A 473 -23.62 -3.49 8.51
N GLN A 474 -22.42 -2.96 8.32
CA GLN A 474 -21.45 -2.58 9.38
C GLN A 474 -21.46 -1.09 9.66
#